data_c66b782b6667eb3a5827bdf5f172fbed
#
_entry.id   c66b782b6667eb3a5827bdf5f172fbed
#
_cell.length_a   1.000
_cell.length_b   1.000
_cell.length_c   1.000
_cell.angle_alpha   90.00
_cell.angle_beta   90.00
_cell.angle_gamma   90.00
#
_symmetry.space_group_name_H-M   'P 1'
#
loop_
_entity.id
_entity.type
_entity.pdbx_description
1 polymer ?
#
loop_
_entity_poly.entity_id
_entity_poly.type
_entity_poly.pdbx_seq_one_letter_code
_entity_poly.pdbx_strand_id
1 'polypeptide(L)'
;MKFSLNNIFLIVSALTLLACGQNSGDTTTDAPAAKTEINPDTIAITPENVKQVLTDYAARHPDSIAVITTRHGTIKVRLYKETPMHRANFVRLAKSGFYDQGEFYRVVKGFAIQGGDSDNRTMRQTAYKIPQEFNRKYIHKKGALAMARYGDDRNPDKESSSHNFYIVQGEPVELYELREWERKHNITYTPEELKLYQTLGGEPSLDTEYTVFGEVIEGLDVVDKIAEERVGASSWPVQIVPHTIKVQ
;
A
#
# COMPACT_ATOMS: atom_id res chain seq x y z
N MET A 1 16.15 59.73 -5.42
CA MET A 1 17.34 59.96 -6.25
C MET A 1 17.31 58.88 -7.29
N LYS A 2 16.81 59.10 -8.48
CA LYS A 2 17.35 59.76 -9.67
C LYS A 2 18.52 58.99 -10.29
N PHE A 3 18.20 58.56 -11.53
CA PHE A 3 19.01 58.44 -12.78
C PHE A 3 19.78 57.11 -12.97
N SER A 4 19.92 56.52 -14.14
CA SER A 4 19.73 56.99 -15.53
C SER A 4 19.82 55.81 -16.50
N LEU A 5 19.04 55.93 -17.57
CA LEU A 5 19.07 55.38 -18.92
C LEU A 5 20.43 55.35 -19.65
N ASN A 6 20.44 54.55 -20.70
CA ASN A 6 21.12 54.66 -22.04
C ASN A 6 22.12 53.49 -22.28
N ASN A 7 22.28 52.90 -23.45
CA ASN A 7 21.98 53.25 -24.86
C ASN A 7 21.98 52.00 -25.75
N ILE A 8 21.10 51.98 -26.69
CA ILE A 8 21.02 51.57 -28.08
C ILE A 8 22.37 51.41 -28.82
N PHE A 9 22.54 50.29 -29.55
CA PHE A 9 23.21 50.33 -30.86
C PHE A 9 22.60 49.32 -31.84
N LEU A 10 22.03 49.88 -32.88
CA LEU A 10 21.53 49.24 -34.09
C LEU A 10 22.71 49.11 -35.07
N ILE A 11 22.93 47.96 -35.71
CA ILE A 11 23.63 47.88 -36.97
C ILE A 11 22.85 46.97 -37.92
N VAL A 12 22.28 47.59 -38.94
CA VAL A 12 21.71 46.99 -40.14
C VAL A 12 22.86 46.79 -41.13
N SER A 13 22.99 45.62 -41.71
CA SER A 13 23.72 45.46 -42.96
C SER A 13 23.05 44.39 -43.81
N ALA A 14 22.43 44.85 -44.87
CA ALA A 14 21.88 44.06 -45.97
C ALA A 14 22.99 43.70 -46.92
N LEU A 15 23.06 42.45 -47.34
CA LEU A 15 23.73 42.11 -48.57
C LEU A 15 22.94 41.01 -49.30
N THR A 16 22.33 41.39 -50.43
CA THR A 16 21.68 40.54 -51.42
C THR A 16 22.73 39.88 -52.29
N LEU A 17 22.65 38.55 -52.47
CA LEU A 17 23.21 37.93 -53.69
C LEU A 17 22.27 36.81 -54.15
N LEU A 18 21.74 36.96 -55.35
CA LEU A 18 21.08 35.95 -56.15
C LEU A 18 22.08 34.86 -56.56
N ALA A 19 21.70 33.59 -56.44
CA ALA A 19 22.19 32.56 -57.33
C ALA A 19 21.11 31.47 -57.48
N CYS A 20 20.81 31.22 -58.77
CA CYS A 20 19.90 30.18 -59.24
C CYS A 20 20.44 28.79 -59.07
N GLY A 21 19.52 27.83 -58.88
CA GLY A 21 19.58 26.50 -59.51
C GLY A 21 20.01 25.35 -58.65
N GLN A 22 19.11 24.48 -58.23
CA GLN A 22 18.89 23.13 -58.76
C GLN A 22 17.93 22.37 -57.88
N ASN A 23 16.94 21.85 -58.53
CA ASN A 23 15.92 20.96 -57.99
C ASN A 23 16.57 19.61 -57.63
N SER A 24 16.58 19.23 -56.35
CA SER A 24 16.82 17.88 -55.94
C SER A 24 15.74 17.53 -54.89
N GLY A 25 14.83 16.67 -55.28
CA GLY A 25 13.78 16.18 -54.42
C GLY A 25 14.37 15.48 -53.18
N ASP A 26 14.21 16.12 -52.05
CA ASP A 26 14.50 15.53 -50.76
C ASP A 26 13.17 15.01 -50.20
N THR A 27 12.95 13.72 -50.37
CA THR A 27 11.90 12.97 -49.73
C THR A 27 12.27 12.89 -48.23
N THR A 28 11.86 13.90 -47.49
CA THR A 28 11.81 13.78 -46.01
C THR A 28 10.82 12.70 -45.67
N THR A 29 11.32 11.48 -45.51
CA THR A 29 10.61 10.42 -44.78
C THR A 29 10.47 10.90 -43.33
N ASP A 30 9.27 11.43 -43.00
CA ASP A 30 8.84 11.59 -41.63
C ASP A 30 8.90 10.22 -40.97
N ALA A 31 9.97 9.97 -40.25
CA ALA A 31 10.02 8.83 -39.31
C ALA A 31 8.91 9.09 -38.27
N PRO A 32 7.97 8.12 -38.08
CA PRO A 32 6.95 8.30 -37.08
C PRO A 32 7.63 8.52 -35.72
N ALA A 33 7.29 9.63 -35.06
CA ALA A 33 7.74 9.92 -33.71
C ALA A 33 7.46 8.69 -32.85
N ALA A 34 8.51 8.11 -32.31
CA ALA A 34 8.39 6.95 -31.41
C ALA A 34 7.47 7.38 -30.26
N LYS A 35 6.27 6.81 -30.21
CA LYS A 35 5.38 6.95 -29.06
C LYS A 35 6.15 6.39 -27.88
N THR A 36 6.60 7.24 -26.98
CA THR A 36 7.18 6.82 -25.71
C THR A 36 6.07 6.06 -24.97
N GLU A 37 6.12 4.73 -25.02
CA GLU A 37 5.20 3.90 -24.26
C GLU A 37 5.44 4.19 -22.78
N ILE A 38 4.46 4.83 -22.14
CA ILE A 38 4.49 5.08 -20.70
C ILE A 38 4.40 3.71 -20.04
N ASN A 39 5.42 3.33 -19.26
CA ASN A 39 5.36 2.10 -18.46
C ASN A 39 4.18 2.21 -17.49
N PRO A 40 3.13 1.40 -17.63
CA PRO A 40 1.93 1.50 -16.80
C PRO A 40 2.19 1.28 -15.31
N ASP A 41 3.32 0.63 -14.94
CA ASP A 41 3.68 0.40 -13.55
C ASP A 41 4.27 1.63 -12.86
N THR A 42 4.66 2.66 -13.63
CA THR A 42 5.18 3.93 -13.11
C THR A 42 4.12 5.03 -12.98
N ILE A 43 2.87 4.75 -13.33
CA ILE A 43 1.77 5.72 -13.23
C ILE A 43 1.60 6.11 -11.75
N ALA A 44 1.65 7.43 -11.49
CA ALA A 44 1.37 7.95 -10.16
C ALA A 44 -0.10 7.70 -9.80
N ILE A 45 -0.34 7.17 -8.60
CA ILE A 45 -1.69 6.93 -8.11
C ILE A 45 -2.22 8.21 -7.46
N THR A 46 -3.44 8.60 -7.85
CA THR A 46 -4.20 9.71 -7.29
C THR A 46 -5.57 9.23 -6.81
N PRO A 47 -6.32 10.02 -6.02
CA PRO A 47 -7.68 9.65 -5.63
C PRO A 47 -8.60 9.34 -6.81
N GLU A 48 -8.41 10.00 -7.94
CA GLU A 48 -9.27 9.88 -9.13
C GLU A 48 -8.96 8.61 -9.94
N ASN A 49 -7.72 8.13 -9.92
CA ASN A 49 -7.28 7.01 -10.77
C ASN A 49 -6.98 5.71 -9.99
N VAL A 50 -7.02 5.73 -8.66
CA VAL A 50 -6.58 4.61 -7.81
C VAL A 50 -7.24 3.29 -8.18
N LYS A 51 -8.55 3.29 -8.40
CA LYS A 51 -9.31 2.08 -8.74
C LYS A 51 -8.84 1.48 -10.07
N GLN A 52 -8.71 2.31 -11.10
CA GLN A 52 -8.30 1.85 -12.42
C GLN A 52 -6.86 1.35 -12.41
N VAL A 53 -5.93 2.15 -11.86
CA VAL A 53 -4.49 1.82 -11.85
C VAL A 53 -4.24 0.54 -11.05
N LEU A 54 -4.86 0.37 -9.88
CA LEU A 54 -4.66 -0.83 -9.07
C LEU A 54 -5.32 -2.08 -9.68
N THR A 55 -6.48 -1.93 -10.32
CA THR A 55 -7.13 -3.05 -11.04
C THR A 55 -6.26 -3.51 -12.21
N ASP A 56 -5.73 -2.59 -13.01
CA ASP A 56 -4.85 -2.91 -14.13
C ASP A 56 -3.52 -3.51 -13.67
N TYR A 57 -2.98 -3.00 -12.56
CA TYR A 57 -1.77 -3.54 -11.95
C TYR A 57 -2.00 -4.98 -11.44
N ALA A 58 -3.14 -5.25 -10.79
CA ALA A 58 -3.51 -6.59 -10.31
C ALA A 58 -3.54 -7.64 -11.43
N ALA A 59 -3.99 -7.25 -12.62
CA ALA A 59 -4.06 -8.13 -13.79
C ALA A 59 -2.68 -8.51 -14.33
N ARG A 60 -1.71 -7.58 -14.25
CA ARG A 60 -0.33 -7.81 -14.72
C ARG A 60 0.59 -8.47 -13.69
N HIS A 61 0.27 -8.34 -12.41
CA HIS A 61 1.10 -8.81 -11.29
C HIS A 61 0.33 -9.80 -10.42
N PRO A 62 0.35 -11.09 -10.76
CA PRO A 62 -0.39 -12.13 -10.04
C PRO A 62 0.28 -12.59 -8.74
N ASP A 63 1.35 -11.94 -8.31
CA ASP A 63 2.07 -12.26 -7.08
C ASP A 63 1.09 -12.49 -5.91
N SER A 64 1.26 -13.60 -5.21
CA SER A 64 0.32 -14.04 -4.17
C SER A 64 0.97 -14.38 -2.84
N ILE A 65 2.28 -14.35 -2.77
CA ILE A 65 3.06 -14.60 -1.54
C ILE A 65 3.91 -13.37 -1.25
N ALA A 66 3.85 -12.91 0.00
CA ALA A 66 4.76 -11.91 0.53
C ALA A 66 5.62 -12.52 1.64
N VAL A 67 6.90 -12.14 1.66
CA VAL A 67 7.87 -12.54 2.67
C VAL A 67 8.33 -11.29 3.41
N ILE A 68 7.94 -11.16 4.67
CA ILE A 68 8.29 -10.06 5.56
C ILE A 68 9.44 -10.53 6.45
N THR A 69 10.59 -9.88 6.36
CA THR A 69 11.78 -10.23 7.15
C THR A 69 12.03 -9.17 8.20
N THR A 70 12.28 -9.60 9.43
CA THR A 70 12.58 -8.76 10.60
C THR A 70 13.73 -9.35 11.40
N ARG A 71 14.20 -8.64 12.43
CA ARG A 71 15.18 -9.20 13.39
C ARG A 71 14.66 -10.40 14.21
N HIS A 72 13.33 -10.58 14.29
CA HIS A 72 12.69 -11.69 15.02
C HIS A 72 12.49 -12.94 14.15
N GLY A 73 12.71 -12.82 12.82
CA GLY A 73 12.52 -13.90 11.86
C GLY A 73 11.69 -13.45 10.67
N THR A 74 11.15 -14.44 9.97
CA THR A 74 10.43 -14.26 8.72
C THR A 74 8.96 -14.63 8.89
N ILE A 75 8.09 -13.77 8.36
CA ILE A 75 6.64 -13.99 8.28
C ILE A 75 6.30 -14.16 6.80
N LYS A 76 5.70 -15.28 6.44
CA LYS A 76 5.24 -15.55 5.08
C LYS A 76 3.72 -15.41 5.00
N VAL A 77 3.26 -14.62 4.07
CA VAL A 77 1.86 -14.23 3.94
C VAL A 77 1.34 -14.62 2.57
N ARG A 78 0.16 -15.25 2.54
CA ARG A 78 -0.63 -15.43 1.31
C ARG A 78 -1.50 -14.19 1.11
N LEU A 79 -1.45 -13.59 -0.10
CA LEU A 79 -2.30 -12.47 -0.49
C LEU A 79 -3.53 -12.98 -1.25
N TYR A 80 -4.70 -12.43 -0.96
CA TYR A 80 -5.96 -12.90 -1.52
C TYR A 80 -6.24 -12.27 -2.89
N LYS A 81 -6.74 -13.10 -3.82
CA LYS A 81 -7.11 -12.67 -5.17
C LYS A 81 -8.40 -11.86 -5.20
N GLU A 82 -9.28 -12.12 -4.24
CA GLU A 82 -10.60 -11.52 -4.12
C GLU A 82 -10.58 -10.08 -3.56
N THR A 83 -9.41 -9.60 -3.16
CA THR A 83 -9.16 -8.20 -2.79
C THR A 83 -8.08 -7.60 -3.70
N PRO A 84 -8.38 -7.49 -5.00
CA PRO A 84 -7.37 -7.20 -6.03
C PRO A 84 -6.68 -5.86 -5.86
N MET A 85 -7.38 -4.81 -5.44
CA MET A 85 -6.77 -3.48 -5.25
C MET A 85 -5.80 -3.46 -4.07
N HIS A 86 -6.18 -4.03 -2.93
CA HIS A 86 -5.30 -4.12 -1.75
C HIS A 86 -4.08 -4.97 -2.05
N ARG A 87 -4.27 -6.15 -2.68
CA ARG A 87 -3.16 -7.02 -3.10
C ARG A 87 -2.23 -6.28 -4.06
N ALA A 88 -2.76 -5.68 -5.12
CA ALA A 88 -1.97 -4.96 -6.12
C ALA A 88 -1.16 -3.81 -5.51
N ASN A 89 -1.79 -3.02 -4.65
CA ASN A 89 -1.14 -1.93 -3.96
C ASN A 89 0.02 -2.41 -3.08
N PHE A 90 -0.21 -3.46 -2.29
CA PHE A 90 0.80 -4.05 -1.43
C PHE A 90 1.98 -4.60 -2.25
N VAL A 91 1.70 -5.35 -3.33
CA VAL A 91 2.71 -5.88 -4.25
C VAL A 91 3.51 -4.76 -4.92
N ARG A 92 2.85 -3.69 -5.38
CA ARG A 92 3.49 -2.54 -5.99
C ARG A 92 4.46 -1.85 -5.04
N LEU A 93 4.04 -1.61 -3.81
CA LEU A 93 4.88 -0.98 -2.79
C LEU A 93 6.05 -1.88 -2.38
N ALA A 94 5.85 -3.19 -2.27
CA ALA A 94 6.93 -4.14 -2.01
C ALA A 94 7.95 -4.17 -3.15
N LYS A 95 7.50 -4.25 -4.42
CA LYS A 95 8.38 -4.27 -5.59
C LYS A 95 9.17 -2.96 -5.76
N SER A 96 8.60 -1.82 -5.38
CA SER A 96 9.31 -0.54 -5.42
C SER A 96 10.32 -0.34 -4.29
N GLY A 97 10.40 -1.25 -3.32
CA GLY A 97 11.25 -1.11 -2.14
C GLY A 97 10.70 -0.13 -1.10
N PHE A 98 9.46 0.35 -1.26
CA PHE A 98 8.84 1.27 -0.32
C PHE A 98 8.79 0.71 1.10
N TYR A 99 8.42 -0.56 1.24
CA TYR A 99 8.35 -1.24 2.53
C TYR A 99 9.72 -1.58 3.14
N ASP A 100 10.80 -1.56 2.35
CA ASP A 100 12.15 -1.78 2.88
C ASP A 100 12.63 -0.61 3.77
N GLN A 101 11.89 0.51 3.78
CA GLN A 101 12.07 1.64 4.67
C GLN A 101 11.00 1.72 5.78
N GLY A 102 10.25 0.66 5.99
CA GLY A 102 9.20 0.59 7.00
C GLY A 102 9.62 -0.18 8.25
N GLU A 103 8.79 -0.04 9.28
CA GLU A 103 8.94 -0.75 10.55
C GLU A 103 7.58 -1.08 11.15
N PHE A 104 7.55 -2.01 12.10
CA PHE A 104 6.38 -2.19 12.96
C PHE A 104 6.38 -1.06 13.99
N TYR A 105 5.62 -0.02 13.73
CA TYR A 105 5.62 1.22 14.51
C TYR A 105 4.53 1.28 15.60
N ARG A 106 3.58 0.36 15.59
CA ARG A 106 2.56 0.24 16.63
C ARG A 106 2.33 -1.24 16.95
N VAL A 107 2.58 -1.59 18.19
CA VAL A 107 2.46 -2.97 18.69
C VAL A 107 1.53 -2.97 19.88
N VAL A 108 0.45 -3.75 19.80
CA VAL A 108 -0.51 -3.94 20.88
C VAL A 108 -0.70 -5.43 21.08
N LYS A 109 -0.13 -5.94 22.18
CA LYS A 109 -0.27 -7.35 22.57
C LYS A 109 -1.74 -7.70 22.78
N GLY A 110 -2.14 -8.90 22.36
CA GLY A 110 -3.55 -9.34 22.37
C GLY A 110 -4.38 -8.76 21.22
N PHE A 111 -3.83 -7.84 20.43
CA PHE A 111 -4.55 -7.17 19.34
C PHE A 111 -3.84 -7.33 17.99
N ALA A 112 -2.85 -6.50 17.69
CA ALA A 112 -2.21 -6.49 16.38
C ALA A 112 -0.81 -5.85 16.40
N ILE A 113 0.01 -6.18 15.41
CA ILE A 113 1.24 -5.49 15.05
C ILE A 113 1.01 -4.71 13.75
N GLN A 114 1.23 -3.41 13.78
CA GLN A 114 0.98 -2.50 12.65
C GLN A 114 2.29 -1.97 12.09
N GLY A 115 2.44 -2.06 10.77
CA GLY A 115 3.64 -1.68 10.05
C GLY A 115 3.35 -0.92 8.76
N GLY A 116 4.40 -0.72 7.97
CA GLY A 116 4.31 -0.09 6.65
C GLY A 116 4.72 1.36 6.62
N ASP A 117 5.00 1.99 7.76
CA ASP A 117 5.51 3.36 7.86
C ASP A 117 6.78 3.45 8.71
N SER A 118 7.45 4.57 8.71
CA SER A 118 8.60 4.89 9.56
C SER A 118 8.88 6.40 9.54
N ASP A 119 9.27 6.94 10.67
CA ASP A 119 9.75 8.34 10.79
C ASP A 119 11.06 8.57 9.99
N ASN A 120 11.81 7.51 9.73
CA ASN A 120 13.08 7.55 8.99
C ASN A 120 12.92 7.38 7.46
N ARG A 121 11.70 7.31 6.97
CA ARG A 121 11.43 7.09 5.54
C ARG A 121 11.82 8.28 4.69
N THR A 122 12.57 8.01 3.62
CA THR A 122 12.93 9.00 2.58
C THR A 122 12.03 8.91 1.35
N MET A 123 11.53 7.70 1.02
CA MET A 123 10.57 7.52 -0.06
C MET A 123 9.20 8.08 0.34
N ARG A 124 8.65 8.96 -0.48
CA ARG A 124 7.33 9.51 -0.24
C ARG A 124 6.27 8.78 -1.05
N GLN A 125 5.11 8.59 -0.43
CA GLN A 125 3.92 8.06 -1.08
C GLN A 125 2.95 9.20 -1.37
N THR A 126 2.32 9.17 -2.55
CA THR A 126 1.22 10.09 -2.88
C THR A 126 0.05 9.84 -1.92
N ALA A 127 -0.62 10.90 -1.49
CA ALA A 127 -1.78 10.77 -0.62
C ALA A 127 -2.98 10.26 -1.43
N TYR A 128 -3.28 8.97 -1.33
CA TYR A 128 -4.51 8.35 -1.81
C TYR A 128 -5.00 7.34 -0.80
N LYS A 129 -6.25 6.97 -0.90
CA LYS A 129 -6.86 5.89 -0.13
C LYS A 129 -7.30 4.79 -1.08
N ILE A 130 -7.42 3.57 -0.59
CA ILE A 130 -7.87 2.43 -1.38
C ILE A 130 -9.35 2.18 -1.02
N PRO A 131 -10.27 2.17 -1.99
CA PRO A 131 -11.66 1.79 -1.74
C PRO A 131 -11.74 0.44 -1.04
N GLN A 132 -12.64 0.33 -0.06
CA GLN A 132 -12.77 -0.90 0.73
C GLN A 132 -13.15 -2.10 -0.16
N GLU A 133 -12.61 -3.28 0.18
CA GLU A 133 -12.89 -4.57 -0.46
C GLU A 133 -13.33 -5.59 0.59
N PHE A 134 -14.36 -5.23 1.39
CA PHE A 134 -14.87 -6.12 2.44
C PHE A 134 -15.40 -7.40 1.82
N ASN A 135 -14.92 -8.52 2.35
CA ASN A 135 -15.34 -9.83 1.92
C ASN A 135 -15.62 -10.70 3.14
N ARG A 136 -16.89 -11.10 3.31
CA ARG A 136 -17.34 -11.89 4.45
C ARG A 136 -16.60 -13.23 4.63
N LYS A 137 -15.97 -13.73 3.57
CA LYS A 137 -15.12 -14.93 3.61
C LYS A 137 -13.86 -14.74 4.46
N TYR A 138 -13.41 -13.50 4.65
CA TYR A 138 -12.16 -13.19 5.33
C TYR A 138 -12.43 -12.47 6.64
N ILE A 139 -12.18 -13.17 7.73
CA ILE A 139 -12.34 -12.70 9.11
C ILE A 139 -10.99 -12.30 9.70
N HIS A 140 -11.01 -11.49 10.76
CA HIS A 140 -9.81 -11.06 11.47
C HIS A 140 -9.33 -12.11 12.48
N LYS A 141 -9.18 -13.37 12.04
CA LYS A 141 -8.52 -14.41 12.83
C LYS A 141 -7.05 -14.07 13.08
N LYS A 142 -6.42 -14.67 14.08
CA LYS A 142 -4.97 -14.57 14.29
C LYS A 142 -4.21 -14.85 12.99
N GLY A 143 -3.28 -13.97 12.65
CA GLY A 143 -2.52 -14.02 11.39
C GLY A 143 -3.22 -13.38 10.18
N ALA A 144 -4.42 -12.82 10.31
CA ALA A 144 -5.03 -12.05 9.23
C ALA A 144 -4.18 -10.81 8.92
N LEU A 145 -3.89 -10.57 7.63
CA LEU A 145 -3.25 -9.35 7.12
C LEU A 145 -4.32 -8.39 6.60
N ALA A 146 -4.39 -7.20 7.17
CA ALA A 146 -5.38 -6.20 6.80
C ALA A 146 -4.75 -4.81 6.67
N MET A 147 -5.47 -3.89 6.01
CA MET A 147 -5.02 -2.52 5.82
C MET A 147 -5.65 -1.61 6.88
N ALA A 148 -4.82 -0.78 7.52
CA ALA A 148 -5.29 0.23 8.45
C ALA A 148 -6.08 1.34 7.76
N ARG A 149 -6.89 2.07 8.50
CA ARG A 149 -7.66 3.23 8.03
C ARG A 149 -7.88 4.26 9.14
N TYR A 150 -8.29 5.45 8.77
CA TYR A 150 -8.81 6.43 9.73
C TYR A 150 -10.18 6.02 10.26
N GLY A 151 -10.54 6.52 11.44
CA GLY A 151 -11.87 6.32 12.03
C GLY A 151 -12.98 6.95 11.19
N ASP A 152 -14.22 6.49 11.41
CA ASP A 152 -15.39 6.82 10.59
C ASP A 152 -15.73 8.31 10.58
N ASP A 153 -15.41 9.05 11.65
CA ASP A 153 -15.55 10.51 11.74
C ASP A 153 -14.75 11.26 10.65
N ARG A 154 -13.64 10.70 10.22
CA ARG A 154 -12.74 11.27 9.20
C ARG A 154 -12.75 10.47 7.89
N ASN A 155 -13.41 9.35 7.86
CA ASN A 155 -13.38 8.39 6.76
C ASN A 155 -14.67 7.54 6.70
N PRO A 156 -15.82 8.16 6.44
CA PRO A 156 -17.12 7.48 6.48
C PRO A 156 -17.23 6.35 5.43
N ASP A 157 -16.50 6.44 4.33
CA ASP A 157 -16.46 5.42 3.28
C ASP A 157 -15.57 4.22 3.63
N LYS A 158 -14.94 4.23 4.81
CA LYS A 158 -14.07 3.15 5.32
C LYS A 158 -12.94 2.76 4.35
N GLU A 159 -12.45 3.73 3.59
CA GLU A 159 -11.33 3.54 2.68
C GLU A 159 -10.03 3.25 3.44
N SER A 160 -9.21 2.37 2.91
CA SER A 160 -7.95 1.97 3.52
C SER A 160 -6.82 2.97 3.28
N SER A 161 -5.86 3.02 4.21
CA SER A 161 -4.57 3.67 4.00
C SER A 161 -3.86 3.07 2.78
N SER A 162 -3.04 3.88 2.11
CA SER A 162 -2.24 3.40 0.98
C SER A 162 -1.11 2.45 1.36
N HIS A 163 -0.60 2.48 2.60
CA HIS A 163 0.61 1.72 2.97
C HIS A 163 0.62 1.16 4.39
N ASN A 164 -0.24 1.63 5.29
CA ASN A 164 -0.26 1.15 6.67
C ASN A 164 -1.06 -0.16 6.77
N PHE A 165 -0.37 -1.25 7.02
CA PHE A 165 -0.97 -2.57 7.22
C PHE A 165 -0.85 -3.03 8.67
N TYR A 166 -1.62 -4.04 9.04
CA TYR A 166 -1.44 -4.74 10.31
C TYR A 166 -1.63 -6.24 10.14
N ILE A 167 -1.01 -6.99 11.07
CA ILE A 167 -1.23 -8.42 11.22
C ILE A 167 -1.89 -8.63 12.57
N VAL A 168 -3.02 -9.32 12.58
CA VAL A 168 -3.75 -9.64 13.81
C VAL A 168 -2.91 -10.61 14.63
N GLN A 169 -2.58 -10.24 15.86
CA GLN A 169 -2.00 -11.15 16.84
C GLN A 169 -3.11 -11.86 17.59
N GLY A 170 -4.05 -11.11 18.15
CA GLY A 170 -5.28 -11.62 18.75
C GLY A 170 -5.09 -12.64 19.87
N GLU A 171 -6.13 -12.85 20.64
CA GLU A 171 -6.23 -13.89 21.65
C GLU A 171 -7.51 -14.73 21.42
N PRO A 172 -7.64 -15.93 22.00
CA PRO A 172 -8.89 -16.68 21.99
C PRO A 172 -10.06 -15.86 22.52
N VAL A 173 -11.18 -15.91 21.81
CA VAL A 173 -12.38 -15.10 22.10
C VAL A 173 -13.50 -15.99 22.60
N GLU A 174 -14.16 -15.57 23.67
CA GLU A 174 -15.26 -16.31 24.27
C GLU A 174 -16.53 -16.28 23.37
N LEU A 175 -17.29 -17.39 23.40
CA LEU A 175 -18.47 -17.53 22.52
C LEU A 175 -19.49 -16.39 22.72
N TYR A 176 -19.68 -15.93 23.96
CA TYR A 176 -20.63 -14.86 24.24
C TYR A 176 -20.21 -13.54 23.57
N GLU A 177 -18.91 -13.23 23.54
CA GLU A 177 -18.37 -12.04 22.87
C GLU A 177 -18.54 -12.14 21.34
N LEU A 178 -18.30 -13.34 20.76
CA LEU A 178 -18.55 -13.56 19.34
C LEU A 178 -20.01 -13.34 18.97
N ARG A 179 -20.96 -13.78 19.83
CA ARG A 179 -22.39 -13.52 19.63
C ARG A 179 -22.77 -12.04 19.73
N GLU A 180 -22.04 -11.27 20.54
CA GLU A 180 -22.20 -9.80 20.57
C GLU A 180 -21.71 -9.15 19.28
N TRP A 181 -20.57 -9.57 18.76
CA TRP A 181 -20.05 -9.06 17.50
C TRP A 181 -20.92 -9.44 16.30
N GLU A 182 -21.48 -10.66 16.27
CA GLU A 182 -22.48 -11.03 15.26
C GLU A 182 -23.64 -10.03 15.22
N ARG A 183 -24.19 -9.69 16.38
CA ARG A 183 -25.30 -8.72 16.45
C ARG A 183 -24.87 -7.32 16.05
N LYS A 184 -23.70 -6.88 16.49
CA LYS A 184 -23.19 -5.53 16.22
C LYS A 184 -22.87 -5.31 14.75
N HIS A 185 -22.25 -6.31 14.11
CA HIS A 185 -21.88 -6.24 12.70
C HIS A 185 -22.96 -6.75 11.75
N ASN A 186 -24.09 -7.24 12.28
CA ASN A 186 -25.16 -7.87 11.51
C ASN A 186 -24.66 -9.00 10.60
N ILE A 187 -23.85 -9.90 11.17
CA ILE A 187 -23.27 -11.08 10.50
C ILE A 187 -23.59 -12.34 11.30
N THR A 188 -23.31 -13.49 10.70
CA THR A 188 -23.35 -14.79 11.38
C THR A 188 -22.05 -15.51 11.09
N TYR A 189 -21.36 -15.95 12.14
CA TYR A 189 -20.17 -16.80 12.00
C TYR A 189 -20.56 -18.25 11.75
N THR A 190 -19.84 -18.91 10.85
CA THR A 190 -19.95 -20.37 10.68
C THR A 190 -19.39 -21.09 11.92
N PRO A 191 -19.74 -22.38 12.11
CA PRO A 191 -19.15 -23.17 13.20
C PRO A 191 -17.60 -23.21 13.15
N GLU A 192 -17.03 -23.21 11.96
CA GLU A 192 -15.59 -23.22 11.74
C GLU A 192 -14.96 -21.87 12.13
N GLU A 193 -15.58 -20.75 11.81
CA GLU A 193 -15.12 -19.41 12.18
C GLU A 193 -15.20 -19.20 13.71
N LEU A 194 -16.30 -19.64 14.35
CA LEU A 194 -16.43 -19.63 15.81
C LEU A 194 -15.30 -20.45 16.45
N LYS A 195 -15.05 -21.65 15.94
CA LYS A 195 -13.96 -22.50 16.43
C LYS A 195 -12.59 -21.82 16.25
N LEU A 196 -12.33 -21.19 15.10
CA LEU A 196 -11.08 -20.48 14.86
C LEU A 196 -10.87 -19.36 15.89
N TYR A 197 -11.87 -18.53 16.13
CA TYR A 197 -11.78 -17.46 17.12
C TYR A 197 -11.59 -17.98 18.55
N GLN A 198 -12.27 -19.07 18.92
CA GLN A 198 -12.18 -19.64 20.27
C GLN A 198 -10.86 -20.37 20.51
N THR A 199 -10.17 -20.88 19.48
CA THR A 199 -8.95 -21.70 19.65
C THR A 199 -7.69 -21.01 19.20
N LEU A 200 -7.68 -20.43 18.00
CA LEU A 200 -6.53 -19.72 17.46
C LEU A 200 -6.51 -18.27 17.94
N GLY A 201 -7.68 -17.68 18.10
CA GLY A 201 -7.85 -16.28 18.44
C GLY A 201 -8.06 -15.38 17.24
N GLY A 202 -8.18 -14.08 17.53
CA GLY A 202 -8.37 -13.04 16.52
C GLY A 202 -8.96 -11.77 17.11
N GLU A 203 -9.49 -10.92 16.23
CA GLU A 203 -10.07 -9.62 16.61
C GLU A 203 -11.41 -9.41 15.86
N PRO A 204 -12.50 -10.04 16.32
CA PRO A 204 -13.79 -9.97 15.66
C PRO A 204 -14.39 -8.56 15.60
N SER A 205 -13.92 -7.63 16.43
CA SER A 205 -14.36 -6.23 16.41
C SER A 205 -14.02 -5.52 15.09
N LEU A 206 -13.08 -6.05 14.32
CA LEU A 206 -12.61 -5.48 13.06
C LEU A 206 -13.33 -6.08 11.83
N ASP A 207 -14.13 -7.14 12.00
CA ASP A 207 -14.84 -7.78 10.90
C ASP A 207 -15.85 -6.83 10.26
N THR A 208 -15.87 -6.78 8.93
CA THR A 208 -16.69 -5.85 8.13
C THR A 208 -16.31 -4.36 8.27
N GLU A 209 -15.30 -4.07 9.08
CA GLU A 209 -14.84 -2.70 9.33
C GLU A 209 -13.51 -2.38 8.63
N TYR A 210 -12.69 -3.41 8.36
CA TYR A 210 -11.39 -3.29 7.69
C TYR A 210 -11.25 -4.35 6.60
N THR A 211 -10.49 -4.04 5.54
CA THR A 211 -10.24 -5.00 4.47
C THR A 211 -9.12 -5.96 4.85
N VAL A 212 -9.47 -7.23 5.04
CA VAL A 212 -8.51 -8.33 5.13
C VAL A 212 -8.13 -8.74 3.71
N PHE A 213 -6.85 -8.69 3.37
CA PHE A 213 -6.36 -8.99 2.03
C PHE A 213 -5.29 -10.08 1.97
N GLY A 214 -5.04 -10.74 3.11
CA GLY A 214 -4.11 -11.87 3.20
C GLY A 214 -4.12 -12.56 4.56
N GLU A 215 -3.30 -13.58 4.68
CA GLU A 215 -3.13 -14.35 5.92
C GLU A 215 -1.69 -14.83 6.07
N VAL A 216 -1.21 -14.90 7.29
CA VAL A 216 0.08 -15.54 7.62
C VAL A 216 -0.05 -17.05 7.43
N ILE A 217 0.83 -17.62 6.63
CA ILE A 217 0.92 -19.06 6.38
C ILE A 217 2.12 -19.71 7.07
N GLU A 218 3.17 -18.92 7.38
CA GLU A 218 4.33 -19.34 8.15
C GLU A 218 4.81 -18.16 9.02
N GLY A 219 5.29 -18.39 10.23
CA GLY A 219 5.87 -17.36 11.10
C GLY A 219 4.87 -16.67 12.05
N LEU A 220 3.79 -17.32 12.46
CA LEU A 220 2.91 -16.81 13.51
C LEU A 220 3.66 -16.61 14.84
N ASP A 221 4.64 -17.45 15.13
CA ASP A 221 5.53 -17.27 16.30
C ASP A 221 6.38 -15.99 16.21
N VAL A 222 6.70 -15.54 14.99
CA VAL A 222 7.41 -14.27 14.78
C VAL A 222 6.46 -13.09 15.05
N VAL A 223 5.17 -13.20 14.66
CA VAL A 223 4.14 -12.21 15.01
C VAL A 223 4.03 -12.09 16.53
N ASP A 224 3.97 -13.22 17.24
CA ASP A 224 3.90 -13.25 18.72
C ASP A 224 5.17 -12.63 19.34
N LYS A 225 6.37 -12.94 18.83
CA LYS A 225 7.63 -12.33 19.32
C LYS A 225 7.66 -10.80 19.14
N ILE A 226 7.14 -10.29 18.03
CA ILE A 226 7.02 -8.84 17.81
C ILE A 226 6.00 -8.23 18.77
N ALA A 227 4.89 -8.93 19.04
CA ALA A 227 3.86 -8.49 19.99
C ALA A 227 4.36 -8.40 21.45
N GLU A 228 5.45 -9.10 21.78
CA GLU A 228 6.10 -9.03 23.10
C GLU A 228 7.11 -7.88 23.24
N GLU A 229 7.33 -7.07 22.20
CA GLU A 229 8.22 -5.92 22.27
C GLU A 229 7.78 -4.94 23.35
N ARG A 230 8.75 -4.43 24.11
CA ARG A 230 8.48 -3.35 25.05
C ARG A 230 8.07 -2.10 24.28
N VAL A 231 6.93 -1.54 24.59
CA VAL A 231 6.39 -0.34 23.96
C VAL A 231 6.46 0.87 24.88
N GLY A 232 6.60 2.04 24.28
CA GLY A 232 6.49 3.35 24.91
C GLY A 232 5.11 3.99 24.72
N ALA A 233 5.08 5.31 24.69
CA ALA A 233 3.88 6.07 24.38
C ALA A 233 3.32 5.68 23.01
N SER A 234 2.00 5.72 22.86
CA SER A 234 1.28 5.37 21.62
C SER A 234 1.56 3.95 21.10
N SER A 235 1.98 3.02 21.98
CA SER A 235 2.30 1.63 21.63
C SER A 235 3.45 1.48 20.61
N TRP A 236 4.33 2.47 20.50
CA TRP A 236 5.52 2.39 19.65
C TRP A 236 6.58 1.52 20.32
N PRO A 237 7.19 0.54 19.63
CA PRO A 237 8.27 -0.26 20.19
C PRO A 237 9.46 0.62 20.62
N VAL A 238 9.96 0.42 21.85
CA VAL A 238 11.13 1.16 22.36
C VAL A 238 12.38 0.85 21.53
N GLN A 239 12.49 -0.39 21.06
CA GLN A 239 13.49 -0.78 20.06
C GLN A 239 12.77 -0.97 18.73
N ILE A 240 13.08 -0.13 17.75
CA ILE A 240 12.45 -0.18 16.42
C ILE A 240 12.54 -1.60 15.83
N VAL A 241 11.49 -2.03 15.13
CA VAL A 241 11.39 -3.33 14.46
C VAL A 241 11.29 -3.10 12.95
N PRO A 242 12.42 -2.81 12.26
CA PRO A 242 12.42 -2.64 10.81
C PRO A 242 11.99 -3.92 10.11
N HIS A 243 11.38 -3.77 8.95
CA HIS A 243 11.05 -4.89 8.09
C HIS A 243 11.49 -4.64 6.65
N THR A 244 11.70 -5.71 5.90
CA THR A 244 11.78 -5.71 4.45
C THR A 244 10.72 -6.63 3.90
N ILE A 245 10.12 -6.28 2.75
CA ILE A 245 9.04 -7.08 2.16
C ILE A 245 9.38 -7.41 0.70
N LYS A 246 9.43 -8.71 0.39
CA LYS A 246 9.58 -9.23 -0.97
C LYS A 246 8.33 -10.02 -1.36
N VAL A 247 7.99 -10.00 -2.65
CA VAL A 247 6.82 -10.71 -3.20
C VAL A 247 7.22 -11.66 -4.32
N GLN A 248 6.44 -12.74 -4.46
CA GLN A 248 6.63 -13.79 -5.44
C GLN A 248 5.29 -14.44 -5.85
#